data_709716bec7c9b5c9ad1dbc62183c3060
#
_entry.id   709716bec7c9b5c9ad1dbc62183c3060
#
_cell.length_a   1.000
_cell.length_b   1.000
_cell.length_c   1.000
_cell.angle_alpha   90.00
_cell.angle_beta   90.00
_cell.angle_gamma   90.00
#
_symmetry.space_group_name_H-M   'P 1'
#
loop_
_entity.id
_entity.type
_entity.pdbx_description
1 polymer ?
#
loop_
_entity_poly.entity_id
_entity_poly.type
_entity_poly.pdbx_seq_one_letter_code
_entity_poly.pdbx_strand_id
1 'polypeptide(L)'
;LGKLVDKLLKKEYTGSFNIVINPIRIELRQSTEKYNIKDPYVLKVVRYINAHYSADLSVNTLLAHVPLSRRSLEFKFKDVMRISVYQYILSIRCSHLANLLLTTDRTLRELGKEVGFKSHNNVPHIFKKYQGSFPDEYRRKKEYNL
;
A
#
# COMPACT_ATOMS: atom_id res chain seq x y z
N LEU A 1 -17.80 -10.71 -13.04
CA LEU A 1 -18.13 -10.79 -12.52
C LEU A 1 -18.29 -10.68 -11.92
N GLY A 2 -18.03 -10.30 -12.15
CA GLY A 2 -18.39 -10.26 -11.58
C GLY A 2 -18.55 -10.44 -10.85
N LYS A 3 -18.47 -10.52 -11.23
CA LYS A 3 -18.89 -10.66 -10.48
C LYS A 3 -18.49 -11.15 -9.67
N LEU A 4 -17.91 -11.24 -10.12
CA LEU A 4 -17.62 -11.63 -9.40
C LEU A 4 -17.28 -11.33 -8.66
N VAL A 5 -17.14 -10.83 -8.97
CA VAL A 5 -17.05 -10.62 -8.28
C VAL A 5 -17.51 -10.34 -7.54
N ASP A 6 -17.92 -10.06 -7.78
CA ASP A 6 -18.62 -9.91 -7.06
C ASP A 6 -18.96 -10.56 -6.28
N LYS A 7 -18.87 -11.24 -6.58
CA LYS A 7 -19.11 -11.93 -5.88
C LYS A 7 -18.43 -12.35 -5.11
N LEU A 8 -17.83 -12.27 -5.61
CA LEU A 8 -17.23 -12.67 -4.98
C LEU A 8 -16.89 -12.30 -4.18
N LEU A 9 -17.15 -11.64 -4.31
CA LEU A 9 -17.02 -11.34 -3.66
C LEU A 9 -17.33 -11.30 -2.75
N LYS A 10 -17.70 -11.37 -2.70
CA LYS A 10 -18.27 -11.46 -1.90
C LYS A 10 -18.13 -12.18 -1.00
N LYS A 11 -17.92 -12.79 -1.11
CA LYS A 11 -17.71 -13.38 -0.42
C LYS A 11 -16.90 -13.67 0.25
N GLU A 12 -16.68 -13.56 -0.12
CA GLU A 12 -16.08 -13.74 0.23
C GLU A 12 -15.32 -13.78 0.94
N TYR A 13 -15.22 -13.56 0.98
CA TYR A 13 -14.54 -13.46 1.38
C TYR A 13 -13.97 -13.56 2.31
N THR A 14 -13.93 -13.89 2.46
CA THR A 14 -13.53 -13.77 3.15
C THR A 14 -12.77 -13.52 3.87
N GLY A 15 -12.36 -13.63 4.02
CA GLY A 15 -11.67 -13.19 4.47
C GLY A 15 -10.79 -12.70 4.75
N SER A 16 -10.60 -12.78 4.72
CA SER A 16 -9.94 -12.20 4.82
C SER A 16 -9.27 -11.68 4.60
N PHE A 17 -9.25 -11.76 4.32
CA PHE A 17 -8.85 -11.26 3.80
C PHE A 17 -8.53 -10.77 3.36
N ASN A 18 -8.61 -11.02 2.97
CA ASN A 18 -8.53 -10.51 2.26
C ASN A 18 -8.33 -9.72 2.03
N ILE A 19 -8.34 -9.75 2.01
CA ILE A 19 -8.30 -9.04 1.62
C ILE A 19 -7.97 -8.44 1.26
N VAL A 20 -7.93 -8.48 1.11
CA VAL A 20 -7.75 -8.02 0.57
C VAL A 20 -7.45 -7.74 -0.06
N ILE A 21 -7.34 -7.86 -0.30
CA ILE A 21 -7.16 -7.79 -1.03
C ILE A 21 -7.10 -7.20 -1.86
N ASN A 22 -7.37 -6.89 -1.86
CA ASN A 22 -7.52 -6.33 -2.81
C ASN A 22 -6.91 -5.57 -3.45
N PRO A 23 -7.05 -5.37 -4.11
CA PRO A 23 -5.88 -4.81 -4.70
C PRO A 23 -5.78 -3.35 -4.42
N ILE A 24 -4.84 -3.10 -3.57
CA ILE A 24 -4.57 -1.76 -3.10
C ILE A 24 -4.13 -0.87 -4.27
N ARG A 25 -3.41 -1.40 -5.25
CA ARG A 25 -2.92 -0.63 -6.39
C ARG A 25 -4.03 0.04 -7.20
N ILE A 26 -5.20 -0.57 -7.24
CA ILE A 26 -6.35 -0.01 -7.95
C ILE A 26 -6.89 1.21 -7.20
N GLU A 27 -6.73 1.19 -5.90
CA GLU A 27 -7.28 2.19 -5.00
C GLU A 27 -6.35 3.38 -4.75
N LEU A 28 -5.13 3.39 -5.28
CA LEU A 28 -4.13 4.41 -4.96
C LEU A 28 -4.63 5.83 -5.15
N ARG A 29 -5.31 6.12 -6.25
CA ARG A 29 -5.81 7.45 -6.52
C ARG A 29 -7.06 7.80 -5.74
N GLN A 30 -7.72 6.79 -5.21
CA GLN A 30 -8.99 6.92 -4.50
C GLN A 30 -8.88 6.62 -3.02
N SER A 31 -7.67 6.35 -2.53
CA SER A 31 -7.48 5.95 -1.13
C SER A 31 -8.01 6.97 -0.14
N THR A 32 -7.85 8.27 -0.43
CA THR A 32 -8.34 9.33 0.45
C THR A 32 -9.87 9.38 0.48
N GLU A 33 -10.52 9.11 -0.65
CA GLU A 33 -11.97 9.06 -0.73
C GLU A 33 -12.52 7.80 -0.09
N LYS A 34 -11.85 6.67 -0.33
CA LYS A 34 -12.25 5.38 0.20
C LYS A 34 -12.38 5.38 1.72
N TYR A 35 -11.44 5.99 2.40
CA TYR A 35 -11.45 6.01 3.86
C TYR A 35 -12.30 7.16 4.43
N ASN A 36 -12.78 8.06 3.58
CA ASN A 36 -13.59 9.19 4.01
C ASN A 36 -12.93 9.90 5.20
N ILE A 37 -11.67 10.29 5.03
CA ILE A 37 -10.85 10.84 6.10
C ILE A 37 -11.34 12.23 6.47
N LYS A 38 -11.91 12.37 7.67
CA LYS A 38 -12.43 13.63 8.16
C LYS A 38 -11.40 14.44 8.93
N ASP A 39 -10.42 13.77 9.56
CA ASP A 39 -9.39 14.46 10.31
C ASP A 39 -8.43 15.14 9.31
N PRO A 40 -8.30 16.49 9.36
CA PRO A 40 -7.48 17.22 8.38
C PRO A 40 -6.00 16.91 8.49
N TYR A 41 -5.52 16.56 9.67
CA TYR A 41 -4.10 16.22 9.85
C TYR A 41 -3.80 14.85 9.28
N VAL A 42 -4.66 13.88 9.54
CA VAL A 42 -4.51 12.53 8.96
C VAL A 42 -4.61 12.62 7.45
N LEU A 43 -5.58 13.37 6.92
CA LEU A 43 -5.72 13.56 5.48
C LEU A 43 -4.46 14.16 4.85
N LYS A 44 -3.89 15.16 5.50
CA LYS A 44 -2.66 15.81 5.03
C LYS A 44 -1.49 14.83 4.99
N VAL A 45 -1.36 14.00 6.02
CA VAL A 45 -0.31 12.99 6.11
C VAL A 45 -0.50 11.91 5.03
N VAL A 46 -1.72 11.43 4.84
CA VAL A 46 -2.03 10.44 3.80
C VAL A 46 -1.68 10.97 2.41
N ARG A 47 -2.08 12.21 2.12
CA ARG A 47 -1.76 12.84 0.83
C ARG A 47 -0.27 13.00 0.63
N TYR A 48 0.45 13.37 1.69
CA TYR A 48 1.90 13.52 1.62
C TYR A 48 2.58 12.18 1.35
N ILE A 49 2.16 11.12 2.04
CA ILE A 49 2.70 9.76 1.81
C ILE A 49 2.45 9.33 0.37
N ASN A 50 1.24 9.53 -0.12
CA ASN A 50 0.88 9.12 -1.50
C ASN A 50 1.72 9.88 -2.55
N ALA A 51 2.06 11.12 -2.28
CA ALA A 51 2.86 11.93 -3.19
C ALA A 51 4.36 11.65 -3.09
N HIS A 52 4.84 11.16 -1.95
CA HIS A 52 6.27 11.02 -1.67
C HIS A 52 6.65 9.62 -1.20
N TYR A 53 5.91 8.60 -1.59
CA TYR A 53 6.10 7.23 -1.09
C TYR A 53 7.51 6.68 -1.33
N SER A 54 8.19 7.11 -2.38
CA SER A 54 9.52 6.64 -2.72
C SER A 54 10.63 7.37 -1.95
N ALA A 55 10.29 8.45 -1.27
CA ALA A 55 11.26 9.21 -0.48
C ALA A 55 11.56 8.51 0.85
N ASP A 56 12.55 9.03 1.56
CA ASP A 56 12.88 8.52 2.91
C ASP A 56 11.84 9.02 3.90
N LEU A 57 10.73 8.31 3.99
CA LEU A 57 9.63 8.64 4.87
C LEU A 57 9.77 7.99 6.24
N SER A 58 9.54 8.78 7.27
CA SER A 58 9.45 8.32 8.64
C SER A 58 8.37 9.15 9.35
N VAL A 59 7.96 8.73 10.53
CA VAL A 59 7.02 9.54 11.33
C VAL A 59 7.59 10.93 11.56
N ASN A 60 8.90 11.02 11.80
CA ASN A 60 9.55 12.32 12.06
C ASN A 60 9.46 13.27 10.85
N THR A 61 9.63 12.74 9.62
CA THR A 61 9.48 13.59 8.43
C THR A 61 8.05 14.07 8.26
N LEU A 62 7.09 13.25 8.65
CA LEU A 62 5.67 13.62 8.56
C LEU A 62 5.29 14.67 9.61
N LEU A 63 5.92 14.63 10.78
CA LEU A 63 5.66 15.60 11.84
C LEU A 63 6.06 17.02 11.44
N ALA A 64 6.93 17.19 10.47
CA ALA A 64 7.28 18.51 9.94
C ALA A 64 6.10 19.19 9.23
N HIS A 65 5.07 18.43 8.87
CA HIS A 65 3.93 18.92 8.08
C HIS A 65 2.65 19.10 8.88
N VAL A 66 2.62 18.68 10.13
CA VAL A 66 1.42 18.77 10.98
C VAL A 66 1.83 19.21 12.40
N PRO A 67 1.00 20.02 13.07
CA PRO A 67 1.28 20.49 14.43
C PRO A 67 0.85 19.45 15.48
N LEU A 68 1.39 18.25 15.38
CA LEU A 68 1.06 17.15 16.29
C LEU A 68 2.34 16.57 16.89
N SER A 69 2.21 16.01 18.09
CA SER A 69 3.25 15.18 18.65
C SER A 69 3.27 13.82 17.93
N ARG A 70 4.39 13.11 18.02
CA ARG A 70 4.50 11.77 17.44
C ARG A 70 3.38 10.86 17.92
N ARG A 71 3.14 10.86 19.23
CA ARG A 71 2.11 10.03 19.84
C ARG A 71 0.71 10.37 19.31
N SER A 72 0.39 11.66 19.22
CA SER A 72 -0.89 12.11 18.69
C SER A 72 -1.09 11.71 17.23
N LEU A 73 -0.06 11.87 16.42
CA LEU A 73 -0.14 11.48 15.02
C LEU A 73 -0.36 9.98 14.87
N GLU A 74 0.44 9.17 15.55
CA GLU A 74 0.33 7.72 15.46
C GLU A 74 -1.03 7.24 15.95
N PHE A 75 -1.54 7.81 17.04
CA PHE A 75 -2.85 7.46 17.56
C PHE A 75 -3.97 7.82 16.58
N LYS A 76 -4.01 9.08 16.13
CA LYS A 76 -5.03 9.56 15.19
C LYS A 76 -5.01 8.78 13.89
N PHE A 77 -3.81 8.54 13.37
CA PHE A 77 -3.65 7.82 12.11
C PHE A 77 -4.20 6.39 12.22
N LYS A 78 -3.82 5.68 13.28
CA LYS A 78 -4.28 4.32 13.50
C LYS A 78 -5.79 4.27 13.76
N ASP A 79 -6.32 5.24 14.47
CA ASP A 79 -7.77 5.32 14.74
C ASP A 79 -8.57 5.48 13.44
N VAL A 80 -8.11 6.33 12.54
CA VAL A 80 -8.79 6.63 11.27
C VAL A 80 -8.52 5.55 10.22
N MET A 81 -7.26 5.17 10.05
CA MET A 81 -6.84 4.28 8.96
C MET A 81 -6.83 2.81 9.35
N ARG A 82 -6.93 2.49 10.63
CA ARG A 82 -6.93 1.13 11.19
C ARG A 82 -5.60 0.39 11.03
N ILE A 83 -4.58 1.06 10.52
CA ILE A 83 -3.21 0.55 10.42
C ILE A 83 -2.25 1.65 10.85
N SER A 84 -1.02 1.27 11.21
CA SER A 84 -0.01 2.25 11.59
C SER A 84 0.47 3.07 10.37
N VAL A 85 1.09 4.20 10.65
CA VAL A 85 1.74 5.02 9.62
C VAL A 85 2.73 4.18 8.80
N TYR A 86 3.56 3.41 9.48
CA TYR A 86 4.57 2.57 8.83
C TYR A 86 3.92 1.51 7.92
N GLN A 87 2.89 0.84 8.42
CA GLN A 87 2.16 -0.15 7.61
C GLN A 87 1.52 0.50 6.37
N TYR A 88 0.99 1.69 6.52
CA TYR A 88 0.42 2.42 5.39
C TYR A 88 1.49 2.73 4.33
N ILE A 89 2.66 3.22 4.75
CA ILE A 89 3.76 3.49 3.83
C ILE A 89 4.15 2.22 3.07
N LEU A 90 4.29 1.10 3.78
CA LEU A 90 4.62 -0.18 3.14
C LEU A 90 3.56 -0.63 2.15
N SER A 91 2.29 -0.46 2.49
CA SER A 91 1.18 -0.86 1.61
C SER A 91 1.20 -0.06 0.31
N ILE A 92 1.46 1.24 0.39
CA ILE A 92 1.55 2.11 -0.79
C ILE A 92 2.75 1.71 -1.66
N ARG A 93 3.91 1.48 -1.04
CA ARG A 93 5.10 1.02 -1.77
C ARG A 93 4.86 -0.31 -2.48
N CYS A 94 4.22 -1.25 -1.80
CA CYS A 94 3.89 -2.55 -2.40
C CYS A 94 2.91 -2.42 -3.56
N SER A 95 1.95 -1.49 -3.48
CA SER A 95 1.00 -1.24 -4.56
C SER A 95 1.71 -0.71 -5.82
N HIS A 96 2.61 0.24 -5.64
CA HIS A 96 3.40 0.75 -6.76
C HIS A 96 4.34 -0.31 -7.31
N LEU A 97 4.96 -1.09 -6.44
CA LEU A 97 5.83 -2.19 -6.85
C LEU A 97 5.06 -3.23 -7.66
N ALA A 98 3.84 -3.58 -7.24
CA ALA A 98 2.98 -4.51 -7.96
C ALA A 98 2.72 -4.03 -9.38
N ASN A 99 2.41 -2.74 -9.52
CA ASN A 99 2.18 -2.15 -10.83
C ASN A 99 3.43 -2.21 -11.72
N LEU A 100 4.59 -1.89 -11.16
CA LEU A 100 5.85 -1.93 -11.90
C LEU A 100 6.24 -3.36 -12.29
N LEU A 101 5.95 -4.35 -11.45
CA LEU A 101 6.19 -5.76 -11.78
C LEU A 101 5.37 -6.21 -12.99
N LEU A 102 4.17 -5.66 -13.16
CA LEU A 102 3.30 -6.02 -14.28
C LEU A 102 3.61 -5.22 -15.55
N THR A 103 4.22 -4.06 -15.42
CA THR A 103 4.43 -3.13 -16.55
C THR A 103 5.88 -3.05 -17.03
N THR A 104 6.83 -3.65 -16.31
CA THR A 104 8.25 -3.61 -16.67
C THR A 104 8.89 -4.99 -16.48
N ASP A 105 10.05 -5.18 -17.10
CA ASP A 105 10.86 -6.40 -16.97
C ASP A 105 12.07 -6.18 -16.07
N ARG A 106 12.11 -5.07 -15.34
CA ARG A 106 13.22 -4.73 -14.45
C ARG A 106 13.25 -5.67 -13.24
N THR A 107 14.42 -5.79 -12.63
CA THR A 107 14.60 -6.68 -11.49
C THR A 107 13.86 -6.17 -10.27
N LEU A 108 13.47 -7.10 -9.40
CA LEU A 108 12.82 -6.74 -8.12
C LEU A 108 13.69 -5.79 -7.30
N ARG A 109 15.02 -5.98 -7.34
CA ARG A 109 15.95 -5.13 -6.61
C ARG A 109 15.88 -3.67 -7.07
N GLU A 110 15.86 -3.46 -8.38
CA GLU A 110 15.75 -2.11 -8.96
C GLU A 110 14.41 -1.48 -8.63
N LEU A 111 13.33 -2.23 -8.82
CA LEU A 111 11.98 -1.73 -8.57
C LEU A 111 11.75 -1.46 -7.09
N GLY A 112 12.23 -2.32 -6.21
CA GLY A 112 12.13 -2.11 -4.77
C GLY A 112 12.82 -0.83 -4.33
N LYS A 113 13.99 -0.57 -4.88
CA LYS A 113 14.73 0.66 -4.60
C LYS A 113 13.99 1.89 -5.12
N GLU A 114 13.42 1.78 -6.31
CA GLU A 114 12.66 2.88 -6.92
C GLU A 114 11.43 3.27 -6.09
N VAL A 115 10.72 2.30 -5.51
CA VAL A 115 9.55 2.61 -4.69
C VAL A 115 9.89 2.96 -3.24
N GLY A 116 11.18 2.98 -2.88
CA GLY A 116 11.64 3.52 -1.59
C GLY A 116 12.07 2.50 -0.55
N PHE A 117 12.17 1.23 -0.88
CA PHE A 117 12.70 0.24 0.07
C PHE A 117 14.22 0.41 0.22
N LYS A 118 14.66 0.56 1.46
CA LYS A 118 16.09 0.72 1.75
C LYS A 118 16.86 -0.57 1.63
N SER A 119 16.24 -1.69 1.97
CA SER A 119 16.84 -3.00 1.90
C SER A 119 15.98 -3.91 1.05
N HIS A 120 16.60 -4.62 0.13
CA HIS A 120 15.88 -5.55 -0.74
C HIS A 120 15.63 -6.91 -0.09
N ASN A 121 16.30 -7.20 1.02
CA ASN A 121 16.25 -8.54 1.62
C ASN A 121 14.87 -8.97 2.06
N ASN A 122 14.09 -8.04 2.59
CA ASN A 122 12.76 -8.33 3.12
C ASN A 122 11.62 -7.96 2.15
N VAL A 123 11.95 -7.39 1.00
CA VAL A 123 10.93 -6.94 0.04
C VAL A 123 10.00 -8.08 -0.39
N PRO A 124 10.50 -9.28 -0.73
CA PRO A 124 9.61 -10.37 -1.14
C PRO A 124 8.58 -10.73 -0.07
N HIS A 125 8.99 -10.79 1.18
CA HIS A 125 8.09 -11.13 2.29
C HIS A 125 7.09 -10.01 2.57
N ILE A 126 7.55 -8.77 2.55
CA ILE A 126 6.67 -7.60 2.73
C ILE A 126 5.66 -7.56 1.59
N PHE A 127 6.11 -7.75 0.36
CA PHE A 127 5.24 -7.76 -0.80
C PHE A 127 4.17 -8.85 -0.69
N LYS A 128 4.57 -10.06 -0.31
CA LYS A 128 3.61 -11.16 -0.13
C LYS A 128 2.56 -10.81 0.93
N LYS A 129 2.97 -10.16 2.02
CA LYS A 129 2.04 -9.76 3.08
C LYS A 129 0.93 -8.83 2.56
N TYR A 130 1.27 -7.89 1.68
CA TYR A 130 0.31 -6.89 1.20
C TYR A 130 -0.36 -7.26 -0.12
N GLN A 131 0.26 -8.11 -0.94
CA GLN A 131 -0.26 -8.45 -2.26
C GLN A 131 -0.71 -9.91 -2.39
N GLY A 132 -0.45 -10.73 -1.38
CA GLY A 132 -0.93 -12.11 -1.34
C GLY A 132 -0.02 -13.15 -2.00
N SER A 133 0.97 -12.75 -2.77
CA SER A 133 1.92 -13.67 -3.39
C SER A 133 3.31 -13.05 -3.47
N PHE A 134 4.32 -13.90 -3.67
CA PHE A 134 5.68 -13.41 -3.86
C PHE A 134 5.80 -12.64 -5.18
N PRO A 135 6.76 -11.70 -5.27
CA PRO A 135 6.90 -10.88 -6.50
C PRO A 135 7.07 -11.68 -7.77
N ASP A 136 7.82 -12.77 -7.73
CA ASP A 136 8.05 -13.61 -8.92
C ASP A 136 6.76 -14.28 -9.38
N GLU A 137 5.97 -14.78 -8.44
CA GLU A 137 4.66 -15.35 -8.73
C GLU A 137 3.71 -14.31 -9.29
N TYR A 138 3.76 -13.12 -8.71
CA TYR A 138 2.91 -12.01 -9.13
C TYR A 138 3.23 -11.59 -10.57
N ARG A 139 4.52 -11.53 -10.92
CA ARG A 139 4.95 -11.20 -12.29
C ARG A 139 4.52 -12.27 -13.28
N ARG A 140 4.59 -13.56 -12.90
CA ARG A 140 4.16 -14.66 -13.77
C ARG A 140 2.67 -14.62 -14.07
N LYS A 141 1.85 -14.11 -13.15
CA LYS A 141 0.40 -13.97 -13.40
C LYS A 141 0.11 -13.08 -14.62
N LYS A 142 1.00 -12.13 -14.92
CA LYS A 142 0.89 -11.29 -16.10
C LYS A 142 0.86 -12.14 -17.38
N GLU A 143 1.67 -13.19 -17.43
CA GLU A 143 1.78 -14.04 -18.60
C GLU A 143 0.53 -14.91 -18.83
N TYR A 144 -0.12 -15.31 -17.74
CA TYR A 144 -1.31 -16.15 -17.82
C TYR A 144 -2.60 -15.36 -18.07
N ASN A 145 -2.57 -14.06 -17.86
CA ASN A 145 -3.74 -13.21 -18.02
C ASN A 145 -3.76 -12.48 -19.38
N LEU A 146 -2.85 -12.86 -20.26
CA LEU A 146 -2.85 -12.38 -21.61
C LEU A 146 -3.70 -13.29 -22.49
#